data_e76016781cf890977ace6f5a0459e9d4
#
_entry.id   e76016781cf890977ace6f5a0459e9d4
#
_cell.length_a   1.000
_cell.length_b   1.000
_cell.length_c   1.000
_cell.angle_alpha   90.00
_cell.angle_beta   90.00
_cell.angle_gamma   90.00
#
_symmetry.space_group_name_H-M   'P 1'
#
loop_
_entity.id
_entity.type
_entity.pdbx_description
1 polymer ?
#
loop_
_entity_poly.entity_id
_entity_poly.type
_entity_poly.pdbx_seq_one_letter_code
_entity_poly.pdbx_strand_id
1 'polypeptide(L)'
;NKIKKFINSDVKKIISFEKIDTDSLLIQEILNEEINEKIVNKDLKRNMPACIIYTSGTSGNPKGVVLSHGGILSNCEGAVELLEVLTKKKDPVFLTWLPLSHSYEHTVQFIQIIVGAKVFYAESLEKLISNMGIAKPTIMTAVPRFYQNLFTKINMNFEKQSGLKRRLINQTLNFLVL
;
A
#
# COMPACT_ATOMS: atom_id res chain seq x y z
N ASN A 1 15.46 14.83 -19.21
CA ASN A 1 14.20 15.43 -18.75
C ASN A 1 13.01 14.70 -19.41
N LYS A 2 12.63 13.52 -18.83
CA LYS A 2 11.58 12.66 -19.42
C LYS A 2 10.19 13.32 -19.36
N ILE A 3 9.95 14.19 -18.40
CA ILE A 3 8.66 14.82 -18.17
C ILE A 3 8.29 15.80 -19.28
N LYS A 4 9.25 16.57 -19.79
CA LYS A 4 9.01 17.58 -20.87
C LYS A 4 8.36 16.98 -22.13
N LYS A 5 8.56 15.68 -22.40
CA LYS A 5 7.97 14.99 -23.56
C LYS A 5 6.48 14.74 -23.43
N PHE A 6 5.93 14.77 -22.21
CA PHE A 6 4.53 14.47 -21.92
C PHE A 6 3.71 15.72 -21.62
N ILE A 7 4.35 16.90 -21.51
CA ILE A 7 3.68 18.16 -21.27
C ILE A 7 3.19 18.66 -22.62
N ASN A 8 1.88 18.57 -22.81
CA ASN A 8 1.18 19.12 -23.96
C ASN A 8 0.15 20.16 -23.49
N SER A 9 -0.59 20.75 -24.42
CA SER A 9 -1.61 21.76 -24.15
C SER A 9 -2.74 21.30 -23.21
N ASP A 10 -2.91 19.99 -23.03
CA ASP A 10 -3.98 19.41 -22.21
C ASP A 10 -3.59 19.32 -20.73
N VAL A 11 -2.29 19.43 -20.42
CA VAL A 11 -1.78 19.46 -19.04
C VAL A 11 -1.99 20.85 -18.45
N LYS A 12 -2.93 20.99 -17.54
CA LYS A 12 -3.28 22.27 -16.91
C LYS A 12 -2.32 22.67 -15.80
N LYS A 13 -1.86 21.71 -14.98
CA LYS A 13 -0.95 21.94 -13.87
C LYS A 13 -0.04 20.73 -13.67
N ILE A 14 1.18 20.97 -13.25
CA ILE A 14 2.15 19.95 -12.83
C ILE A 14 2.34 20.10 -11.34
N ILE A 15 2.20 19.00 -10.60
CA ILE A 15 2.44 18.94 -9.17
C ILE A 15 3.64 18.02 -8.96
N SER A 16 4.60 18.46 -8.15
CA SER A 16 5.83 17.69 -7.89
C SER A 16 6.13 17.63 -6.38
N PHE A 17 6.80 16.58 -5.96
CA PHE A 17 7.31 16.44 -4.59
C PHE A 17 8.59 17.25 -4.36
N GLU A 18 9.38 17.42 -5.40
CA GLU A 18 10.65 18.13 -5.40
C GLU A 18 10.65 19.22 -6.47
N LYS A 19 11.48 20.25 -6.29
CA LYS A 19 11.64 21.30 -7.29
C LYS A 19 12.20 20.73 -8.59
N ILE A 20 11.48 20.90 -9.68
CA ILE A 20 11.85 20.45 -11.02
C ILE A 20 12.03 21.65 -11.96
N ASP A 21 12.79 21.43 -13.05
CA ASP A 21 13.07 22.46 -14.06
C ASP A 21 11.89 22.65 -15.03
N THR A 22 10.69 22.89 -14.48
CA THR A 22 9.46 23.23 -15.20
C THR A 22 8.57 24.04 -14.26
N ASP A 23 7.62 24.78 -14.83
CA ASP A 23 6.58 25.44 -14.03
C ASP A 23 5.72 24.40 -13.33
N SER A 24 5.98 24.19 -12.05
CA SER A 24 5.31 23.18 -11.23
C SER A 24 5.01 23.70 -9.84
N LEU A 25 3.89 23.29 -9.29
CA LEU A 25 3.54 23.52 -7.89
C LEU A 25 4.18 22.42 -7.03
N LEU A 26 4.82 22.82 -5.93
CA LEU A 26 5.27 21.85 -4.94
C LEU A 26 4.07 21.35 -4.14
N ILE A 27 3.99 20.03 -3.93
CA ILE A 27 2.90 19.45 -3.13
C ILE A 27 2.85 20.05 -1.72
N GLN A 28 4.01 20.40 -1.15
CA GLN A 28 4.09 21.01 0.17
C GLN A 28 3.45 22.42 0.21
N GLU A 29 3.55 23.18 -0.86
CA GLU A 29 2.90 24.49 -0.98
C GLU A 29 1.38 24.31 -0.99
N ILE A 30 0.88 23.34 -1.76
CA ILE A 30 -0.56 23.02 -1.83
C ILE A 30 -1.11 22.55 -0.48
N LEU A 31 -0.35 21.72 0.25
CA LEU A 31 -0.76 21.23 1.57
C LEU A 31 -0.79 22.32 2.65
N ASN A 32 -0.06 23.41 2.45
CA ASN A 32 -0.04 24.55 3.36
C ASN A 32 -1.09 25.61 3.03
N GLU A 33 -1.78 25.49 1.87
CA GLU A 33 -2.88 26.39 1.53
C GLU A 33 -4.11 26.09 2.39
N GLU A 34 -4.70 27.12 3.00
CA GLU A 34 -6.00 26.99 3.66
C GLU A 34 -7.09 26.78 2.62
N ILE A 35 -7.69 25.60 2.63
CA ILE A 35 -8.81 25.30 1.73
C ILE A 35 -10.09 25.88 2.34
N ASN A 36 -10.50 27.05 1.85
CA ASN A 36 -11.77 27.69 2.23
C ASN A 36 -12.96 27.23 1.39
N GLU A 37 -12.76 26.34 0.41
CA GLU A 37 -13.82 25.84 -0.44
C GLU A 37 -14.55 24.66 0.22
N LYS A 38 -15.87 24.75 0.30
CA LYS A 38 -16.71 23.60 0.68
C LYS A 38 -16.54 22.52 -0.40
N ILE A 39 -16.14 21.31 0.03
CA ILE A 39 -16.17 20.14 -0.84
C ILE A 39 -17.62 19.95 -1.29
N VAL A 40 -17.89 20.23 -2.56
CA VAL A 40 -19.20 19.98 -3.17
C VAL A 40 -19.32 18.48 -3.38
N ASN A 41 -20.19 17.83 -2.61
CA ASN A 41 -20.59 16.45 -2.88
C ASN A 41 -21.24 16.38 -4.25
N LYS A 42 -20.52 15.85 -5.23
CA LYS A 42 -21.11 15.49 -6.53
C LYS A 42 -21.95 14.24 -6.31
N ASP A 43 -23.08 14.15 -7.00
CA ASP A 43 -23.93 12.97 -7.00
C ASP A 43 -23.22 11.82 -7.74
N LEU A 44 -22.28 11.16 -7.06
CA LEU A 44 -21.48 10.07 -7.58
C LEU A 44 -22.29 8.77 -7.56
N LYS A 45 -22.44 8.16 -8.73
CA LYS A 45 -23.15 6.88 -8.88
C LYS A 45 -22.18 5.70 -8.92
N ARG A 46 -22.62 4.55 -8.44
CA ARG A 46 -21.79 3.32 -8.38
C ARG A 46 -21.24 2.90 -9.76
N ASN A 47 -21.93 3.16 -10.84
CA ASN A 47 -21.51 2.83 -12.21
C ASN A 47 -20.54 3.83 -12.84
N MET A 48 -20.29 4.97 -12.19
CA MET A 48 -19.34 5.95 -12.72
C MET A 48 -17.90 5.47 -12.58
N PRO A 49 -17.02 5.81 -13.54
CA PRO A 49 -15.57 5.56 -13.43
C PRO A 49 -14.98 6.23 -12.19
N ALA A 50 -14.20 5.49 -11.42
CA ALA A 50 -13.48 5.99 -10.24
C ALA A 50 -12.00 6.22 -10.55
N CYS A 51 -11.36 5.25 -11.18
CA CYS A 51 -9.94 5.33 -11.54
C CYS A 51 -9.59 4.43 -12.73
N ILE A 52 -8.39 4.63 -13.26
CA ILE A 52 -7.79 3.79 -14.30
C ILE A 52 -6.49 3.22 -13.76
N ILE A 53 -6.37 1.89 -13.75
CA ILE A 53 -5.14 1.20 -13.39
C ILE A 53 -4.53 0.58 -14.63
N TYR A 54 -3.27 0.91 -14.91
CA TYR A 54 -2.54 0.36 -16.04
C TYR A 54 -1.93 -1.00 -15.71
N THR A 55 -2.11 -1.94 -16.61
CA THR A 55 -1.48 -3.27 -16.56
C THR A 55 -0.49 -3.41 -17.70
N SER A 56 0.52 -4.27 -17.53
CA SER A 56 1.58 -4.48 -18.53
C SER A 56 1.10 -5.04 -19.87
N GLY A 57 -0.14 -5.56 -19.93
CA GLY A 57 -0.70 -6.16 -21.15
C GLY A 57 0.13 -7.35 -21.69
N THR A 58 -0.52 -8.38 -22.19
CA THR A 58 0.17 -9.55 -22.78
C THR A 58 0.91 -9.23 -24.07
N SER A 59 0.56 -8.14 -24.75
CA SER A 59 1.17 -7.66 -26.01
C SER A 59 2.28 -6.63 -25.82
N GLY A 60 2.72 -6.40 -24.58
CA GLY A 60 3.79 -5.42 -24.27
C GLY A 60 3.32 -3.96 -24.20
N ASN A 61 2.15 -3.61 -24.69
CA ASN A 61 1.56 -2.28 -24.54
C ASN A 61 0.71 -2.19 -23.27
N PRO A 62 0.91 -1.17 -22.41
CA PRO A 62 0.10 -0.99 -21.23
C PRO A 62 -1.37 -0.79 -21.58
N LYS A 63 -2.26 -1.49 -20.86
CA LYS A 63 -3.72 -1.34 -20.99
C LYS A 63 -4.28 -0.68 -19.75
N GLY A 64 -5.06 0.39 -19.93
CA GLY A 64 -5.79 1.04 -18.85
C GLY A 64 -7.08 0.29 -18.54
N VAL A 65 -7.19 -0.22 -17.32
CA VAL A 65 -8.41 -0.87 -16.80
C VAL A 65 -9.19 0.16 -16.01
N VAL A 66 -10.41 0.44 -16.46
CA VAL A 66 -11.32 1.38 -15.78
C VAL A 66 -12.02 0.66 -14.64
N LEU A 67 -11.88 1.17 -13.43
CA LEU A 67 -12.59 0.71 -12.25
C LEU A 67 -13.72 1.68 -11.90
N SER A 68 -14.91 1.15 -11.62
CA SER A 68 -16.03 1.96 -11.16
C SER A 68 -16.05 2.13 -9.65
N HIS A 69 -16.72 3.18 -9.17
CA HIS A 69 -16.96 3.35 -7.73
C HIS A 69 -17.63 2.12 -7.12
N GLY A 70 -18.64 1.56 -7.79
CA GLY A 70 -19.33 0.37 -7.32
C GLY A 70 -18.45 -0.86 -7.23
N GLY A 71 -17.54 -1.07 -8.20
CA GLY A 71 -16.61 -2.21 -8.17
C GLY A 71 -15.66 -2.14 -6.97
N ILE A 72 -15.11 -0.96 -6.69
CA ILE A 72 -14.26 -0.73 -5.51
C ILE A 72 -15.05 -0.97 -4.22
N LEU A 73 -16.23 -0.36 -4.10
CA LEU A 73 -17.07 -0.49 -2.90
C LEU A 73 -17.49 -1.93 -2.64
N SER A 74 -17.89 -2.69 -3.67
CA SER A 74 -18.29 -4.10 -3.49
C SER A 74 -17.14 -4.98 -2.99
N ASN A 75 -15.91 -4.74 -3.48
CA ASN A 75 -14.72 -5.41 -2.96
C ASN A 75 -14.46 -5.04 -1.49
N CYS A 76 -14.65 -3.78 -1.13
CA CYS A 76 -14.49 -3.33 0.24
C CYS A 76 -15.55 -3.93 1.17
N GLU A 77 -16.82 -3.95 0.75
CA GLU A 77 -17.93 -4.55 1.50
C GLU A 77 -17.63 -6.02 1.85
N GLY A 78 -17.23 -6.83 0.86
CA GLY A 78 -16.86 -8.23 1.10
C GLY A 78 -15.60 -8.40 1.96
N ALA A 79 -14.59 -7.55 1.79
CA ALA A 79 -13.38 -7.61 2.60
C ALA A 79 -13.60 -7.21 4.06
N VAL A 80 -14.44 -6.20 4.32
CA VAL A 80 -14.78 -5.76 5.68
C VAL A 80 -15.47 -6.89 6.44
N GLU A 81 -16.39 -7.61 5.80
CA GLU A 81 -17.07 -8.77 6.40
C GLU A 81 -16.05 -9.84 6.83
N LEU A 82 -15.08 -10.17 5.96
CA LEU A 82 -14.01 -11.13 6.27
C LEU A 82 -13.08 -10.64 7.40
N LEU A 83 -12.81 -9.34 7.45
CA LEU A 83 -11.92 -8.74 8.45
C LEU A 83 -12.61 -8.46 9.80
N GLU A 84 -13.93 -8.60 9.88
CA GLU A 84 -14.70 -8.26 11.07
C GLU A 84 -14.17 -8.96 12.34
N VAL A 85 -13.76 -10.23 12.22
CA VAL A 85 -13.17 -11.00 13.33
C VAL A 85 -11.86 -10.38 13.83
N LEU A 86 -11.08 -9.76 12.95
CA LEU A 86 -9.78 -9.15 13.28
C LEU A 86 -9.95 -7.72 13.81
N THR A 87 -10.95 -6.99 13.34
CA THR A 87 -11.17 -5.57 13.66
C THR A 87 -12.02 -5.35 14.91
N LYS A 88 -12.88 -6.30 15.28
CA LYS A 88 -13.74 -6.20 16.48
C LYS A 88 -12.99 -6.19 17.81
N LYS A 89 -11.80 -6.76 17.89
CA LYS A 89 -11.08 -6.96 19.17
C LYS A 89 -10.10 -5.83 19.51
N LYS A 90 -9.63 -5.08 18.53
CA LYS A 90 -8.67 -3.97 18.69
C LYS A 90 -8.85 -3.00 17.53
N ASP A 91 -8.52 -1.74 17.77
CA ASP A 91 -8.39 -0.75 16.70
C ASP A 91 -7.41 -1.27 15.63
N PRO A 92 -7.85 -1.37 14.38
CA PRO A 92 -7.01 -1.94 13.33
C PRO A 92 -5.84 -1.00 13.01
N VAL A 93 -4.64 -1.57 13.00
CA VAL A 93 -3.41 -0.89 12.62
C VAL A 93 -2.85 -1.57 11.39
N PHE A 94 -2.75 -0.83 10.30
CA PHE A 94 -2.21 -1.31 9.04
C PHE A 94 -0.80 -0.80 8.79
N LEU A 95 0.04 -1.64 8.19
CA LEU A 95 1.30 -1.24 7.59
C LEU A 95 1.22 -1.49 6.08
N THR A 96 1.18 -0.41 5.32
CA THR A 96 1.10 -0.38 3.86
C THR A 96 2.49 -0.26 3.26
N TRP A 97 2.82 -1.12 2.30
CA TRP A 97 4.13 -1.16 1.65
C TRP A 97 4.07 -1.60 0.18
N LEU A 98 2.96 -2.18 -0.26
CA LEU A 98 2.78 -2.55 -1.65
C LEU A 98 2.45 -1.31 -2.51
N PRO A 99 2.75 -1.34 -3.83
CA PRO A 99 2.47 -0.22 -4.70
C PRO A 99 0.98 0.09 -4.83
N LEU A 100 0.59 1.34 -4.56
CA LEU A 100 -0.80 1.81 -4.72
C LEU A 100 -1.29 1.80 -6.17
N SER A 101 -0.38 1.73 -7.13
CA SER A 101 -0.69 1.54 -8.55
C SER A 101 -1.21 0.13 -8.88
N HIS A 102 -1.09 -0.82 -7.94
CA HIS A 102 -1.63 -2.16 -8.09
C HIS A 102 -3.05 -2.24 -7.50
N SER A 103 -4.00 -2.85 -8.23
CA SER A 103 -5.41 -2.92 -7.85
C SER A 103 -5.66 -3.49 -6.45
N TYR A 104 -4.86 -4.45 -6.03
CA TYR A 104 -4.97 -5.07 -4.72
C TYR A 104 -4.72 -4.05 -3.59
N GLU A 105 -3.54 -3.42 -3.57
CA GLU A 105 -3.21 -2.44 -2.53
C GLU A 105 -4.08 -1.18 -2.64
N HIS A 106 -4.44 -0.79 -3.86
CA HIS A 106 -5.37 0.30 -4.08
C HIS A 106 -6.73 0.05 -3.38
N THR A 107 -7.28 -1.15 -3.49
CA THR A 107 -8.52 -1.53 -2.77
C THR A 107 -8.32 -1.55 -1.26
N VAL A 108 -7.18 -2.06 -0.77
CA VAL A 108 -6.86 -2.10 0.66
C VAL A 108 -6.87 -0.71 1.28
N GLN A 109 -6.46 0.35 0.56
CA GLN A 109 -6.54 1.73 1.07
C GLN A 109 -7.98 2.14 1.40
N PHE A 110 -8.95 1.77 0.59
CA PHE A 110 -10.36 2.06 0.88
C PHE A 110 -10.90 1.23 2.04
N ILE A 111 -10.47 -0.03 2.17
CA ILE A 111 -10.81 -0.87 3.33
C ILE A 111 -10.31 -0.23 4.61
N GLN A 112 -9.08 0.28 4.63
CA GLN A 112 -8.50 0.97 5.79
C GLN A 112 -9.33 2.18 6.22
N ILE A 113 -9.87 2.93 5.26
CA ILE A 113 -10.75 4.08 5.53
C ILE A 113 -12.08 3.60 6.14
N ILE A 114 -12.69 2.57 5.55
CA ILE A 114 -13.99 2.05 5.98
C ILE A 114 -13.93 1.50 7.41
N VAL A 115 -12.87 0.80 7.76
CA VAL A 115 -12.71 0.22 9.11
C VAL A 115 -12.14 1.22 10.13
N GLY A 116 -11.89 2.47 9.74
CA GLY A 116 -11.32 3.50 10.60
C GLY A 116 -9.92 3.16 11.11
N ALA A 117 -9.10 2.54 10.28
CA ALA A 117 -7.79 2.03 10.67
C ALA A 117 -6.77 3.15 10.89
N LYS A 118 -5.84 2.92 11.82
CA LYS A 118 -4.57 3.64 11.87
C LYS A 118 -3.64 3.06 10.80
N VAL A 119 -3.14 3.90 9.90
CA VAL A 119 -2.34 3.47 8.76
C VAL A 119 -0.93 4.02 8.86
N PHE A 120 0.06 3.13 8.73
CA PHE A 120 1.46 3.46 8.57
C PHE A 120 1.91 3.07 7.17
N TYR A 121 2.70 3.94 6.55
CA TYR A 121 3.33 3.66 5.26
C TYR A 121 4.80 3.31 5.49
N ALA A 122 5.25 2.19 4.95
CA ALA A 122 6.64 1.79 5.06
C ALA A 122 7.55 2.74 4.26
N GLU A 123 8.68 3.10 4.83
CA GLU A 123 9.65 4.00 4.21
C GLU A 123 10.31 3.37 2.96
N SER A 124 10.65 2.10 3.05
CA SER A 124 11.19 1.31 1.96
C SER A 124 11.08 -0.19 2.25
N LEU A 125 11.34 -1.02 1.24
CA LEU A 125 11.35 -2.48 1.40
C LEU A 125 12.44 -2.96 2.36
N GLU A 126 13.60 -2.30 2.37
CA GLU A 126 14.72 -2.60 3.26
C GLU A 126 14.38 -2.32 4.73
N LYS A 127 13.60 -1.24 4.96
CA LYS A 127 13.19 -0.82 6.30
C LYS A 127 11.89 -1.49 6.78
N LEU A 128 11.26 -2.33 5.98
CA LEU A 128 9.96 -2.90 6.28
C LEU A 128 9.93 -3.62 7.64
N ILE A 129 10.95 -4.39 7.97
CA ILE A 129 11.03 -5.10 9.26
C ILE A 129 11.13 -4.13 10.44
N SER A 130 11.94 -3.07 10.31
CA SER A 130 12.02 -2.03 11.36
C SER A 130 10.72 -1.26 11.49
N ASN A 131 10.07 -0.95 10.37
CA ASN A 131 8.76 -0.29 10.37
C ASN A 131 7.67 -1.18 11.00
N MET A 132 7.71 -2.51 10.81
CA MET A 132 6.83 -3.44 11.53
C MET A 132 7.03 -3.35 13.05
N GLY A 133 8.27 -3.25 13.51
CA GLY A 133 8.59 -3.08 14.94
C GLY A 133 8.03 -1.79 15.53
N ILE A 134 8.03 -0.70 14.75
CA ILE A 134 7.52 0.62 15.15
C ILE A 134 5.98 0.66 15.10
N ALA A 135 5.41 0.27 13.97
CA ALA A 135 3.97 0.34 13.72
C ALA A 135 3.18 -0.70 14.53
N LYS A 136 3.79 -1.86 14.81
CA LYS A 136 3.16 -3.04 15.45
C LYS A 136 1.80 -3.34 14.81
N PRO A 137 1.75 -3.56 13.48
CA PRO A 137 0.50 -3.69 12.77
C PRO A 137 -0.29 -4.90 13.24
N THR A 138 -1.61 -4.77 13.30
CA THR A 138 -2.53 -5.88 13.51
C THR A 138 -2.87 -6.59 12.21
N ILE A 139 -2.79 -5.85 11.09
CA ILE A 139 -3.05 -6.33 9.74
C ILE A 139 -1.98 -5.79 8.80
N MET A 140 -1.44 -6.66 7.96
CA MET A 140 -0.52 -6.31 6.89
C MET A 140 -0.81 -7.16 5.66
N THR A 141 -0.96 -6.50 4.52
CA THR A 141 -1.05 -7.18 3.23
C THR A 141 0.34 -7.53 2.74
N ALA A 142 0.51 -8.72 2.20
CA ALA A 142 1.78 -9.15 1.64
C ALA A 142 1.60 -10.17 0.51
N VAL A 143 2.60 -10.22 -0.36
CA VAL A 143 2.66 -11.20 -1.44
C VAL A 143 3.48 -12.43 -1.01
N PRO A 144 3.24 -13.63 -1.58
CA PRO A 144 3.94 -14.86 -1.18
C PRO A 144 5.47 -14.73 -1.18
N ARG A 145 6.02 -14.03 -2.17
CA ARG A 145 7.47 -13.81 -2.28
C ARG A 145 8.06 -13.06 -1.07
N PHE A 146 7.28 -12.20 -0.43
CA PHE A 146 7.73 -11.52 0.79
C PHE A 146 7.98 -12.53 1.91
N TYR A 147 7.03 -13.43 2.15
CA TYR A 147 7.17 -14.46 3.19
C TYR A 147 8.33 -15.41 2.92
N GLN A 148 8.52 -15.83 1.67
CA GLN A 148 9.66 -16.65 1.27
C GLN A 148 11.00 -15.97 1.56
N ASN A 149 11.13 -14.69 1.19
CA ASN A 149 12.33 -13.90 1.46
C ASN A 149 12.55 -13.68 2.96
N LEU A 150 11.49 -13.42 3.72
CA LEU A 150 11.56 -13.26 5.17
C LEU A 150 12.01 -14.56 5.84
N PHE A 151 11.41 -15.68 5.48
CA PHE A 151 11.77 -17.00 5.97
C PHE A 151 13.25 -17.31 5.69
N THR A 152 13.71 -17.08 4.47
CA THR A 152 15.12 -17.28 4.08
C THR A 152 16.05 -16.40 4.92
N LYS A 153 15.74 -15.11 5.08
CA LYS A 153 16.57 -14.20 5.91
C LYS A 153 16.62 -14.61 7.38
N ILE A 154 15.51 -15.07 7.94
CA ILE A 154 15.46 -15.56 9.33
C ILE A 154 16.32 -16.79 9.48
N ASN A 155 16.20 -17.78 8.59
CA ASN A 155 16.99 -18.99 8.63
C ASN A 155 18.50 -18.71 8.48
N MET A 156 18.88 -17.86 7.52
CA MET A 156 20.27 -17.43 7.37
C MET A 156 20.82 -16.77 8.65
N ASN A 157 20.00 -15.99 9.36
CA ASN A 157 20.40 -15.40 10.64
C ASN A 157 20.54 -16.47 11.75
N PHE A 158 19.70 -17.50 11.75
CA PHE A 158 19.81 -18.62 12.68
C PHE A 158 21.06 -19.45 12.40
N GLU A 159 21.38 -19.70 11.15
CA GLU A 159 22.58 -20.43 10.75
C GLU A 159 23.90 -19.74 11.16
N LYS A 160 23.90 -18.40 11.19
CA LYS A 160 25.04 -17.60 11.65
C LYS A 160 25.27 -17.67 13.15
N GLN A 161 24.29 -18.14 13.92
CA GLN A 161 24.45 -18.28 15.37
C GLN A 161 25.32 -19.53 15.69
N SER A 162 26.11 -19.45 16.77
CA SER A 162 26.99 -20.53 17.23
C SER A 162 26.69 -20.91 18.68
N GLY A 163 27.27 -22.02 19.13
CA GLY A 163 27.21 -22.43 20.50
C GLY A 163 25.80 -22.68 21.06
N LEU A 164 25.56 -22.23 22.28
CA LEU A 164 24.32 -22.45 23.00
C LEU A 164 23.10 -21.86 22.27
N LYS A 165 23.26 -20.68 21.64
CA LYS A 165 22.15 -20.03 20.88
C LYS A 165 21.66 -20.90 19.72
N ARG A 166 22.58 -21.48 18.95
CA ARG A 166 22.22 -22.40 17.85
C ARG A 166 21.49 -23.63 18.36
N ARG A 167 21.94 -24.18 19.49
CA ARG A 167 21.32 -25.37 20.11
C ARG A 167 19.88 -25.08 20.55
N LEU A 168 19.64 -23.93 21.19
CA LEU A 168 18.29 -23.49 21.59
C LEU A 168 17.39 -23.26 20.40
N ILE A 169 17.88 -22.57 19.35
CA ILE A 169 17.11 -22.32 18.11
C ILE A 169 16.67 -23.65 17.49
N ASN A 170 17.59 -24.60 17.34
CA ASN A 170 17.28 -25.90 16.73
C ASN A 170 16.26 -26.69 17.57
N GLN A 171 16.38 -26.67 18.90
CA GLN A 171 15.39 -27.30 19.78
C GLN A 171 14.00 -26.67 19.61
N THR A 172 13.92 -25.34 19.55
CA THR A 172 12.64 -24.62 19.37
C THR A 172 12.02 -24.89 18.00
N LEU A 173 12.82 -24.90 16.94
CA LEU A 173 12.32 -25.19 15.59
C LEU A 173 11.81 -26.64 15.49
N ASN A 174 12.49 -27.60 16.06
CA ASN A 174 12.05 -28.99 16.09
C ASN A 174 10.74 -29.17 16.89
N PHE A 175 10.50 -28.34 17.91
CA PHE A 175 9.26 -28.37 18.68
C PHE A 175 8.07 -27.75 17.95
N LEU A 176 8.33 -26.79 17.04
CA LEU A 176 7.29 -26.11 16.26
C LEU A 176 6.85 -26.87 14.99
N VAL A 177 7.62 -27.88 14.59
CA VAL A 177 7.34 -28.73 13.40
C VAL A 177 6.51 -29.98 13.77
N LEU A 178 6.24 -30.19 15.06
CA LEU A 178 5.29 -31.21 15.55
C LEU A 178 3.90 -30.62 15.74
#